data_747b36f95565cd3d21e204bbe6509e61
#
_entry.id   747b36f95565cd3d21e204bbe6509e61
#
_cell.length_a   1.000
_cell.length_b   1.000
_cell.length_c   1.000
_cell.angle_alpha   90.00
_cell.angle_beta   90.00
_cell.angle_gamma   90.00
#
_symmetry.space_group_name_H-M   'P 1'
#
loop_
_entity.id
_entity.type
_entity.pdbx_description
1 polymer ?
#
loop_
_entity_poly.entity_id
_entity_poly.type
_entity_poly.pdbx_seq_one_letter_code
_entity_poly.pdbx_strand_id
1 'polypeptide(L)'
;RFVGLVLVRRAEGWAQGVLAGWFWADTRQQLPGLSLAWMALVLAMAANVGVSTMVSSFRLTFVEFLDQRLASELYVTTDTAAQAGLFEAYVTPKADAVLPIVLTDVTIQGRATELFGARDHATYRDNWGFLAAADDAWDAVHEGRAILINEQLARGADIGIGDSVQVGANAYAVVGVYGDYGNPIGPAIMRAVSFAAPFPLALLPL
;
A
#
# COMPACT_ATOMS: atom_id res chain seq x y z
N ARG A 1 41.36 -6.67 5.66
CA ARG A 1 42.77 -6.47 6.08
C ARG A 1 43.54 -7.79 6.03
N PHE A 2 43.04 -8.85 6.64
CA PHE A 2 43.71 -10.17 6.73
C PHE A 2 43.90 -10.84 5.36
N VAL A 3 42.89 -10.82 4.52
CA VAL A 3 42.87 -11.45 3.17
C VAL A 3 43.92 -10.78 2.25
N GLY A 4 43.99 -9.46 2.24
CA GLY A 4 44.96 -8.74 1.42
C GLY A 4 46.42 -9.04 1.82
N LEU A 5 46.67 -9.14 3.11
CA LEU A 5 47.99 -9.46 3.65
C LEU A 5 48.43 -10.91 3.32
N VAL A 6 47.49 -11.84 3.34
CA VAL A 6 47.74 -13.25 2.97
C VAL A 6 48.01 -13.40 1.47
N LEU A 7 47.26 -12.68 0.62
CA LEU A 7 47.47 -12.71 -0.85
C LEU A 7 48.84 -12.12 -1.23
N VAL A 8 49.23 -10.99 -0.58
CA VAL A 8 50.56 -10.38 -0.85
C VAL A 8 51.69 -11.26 -0.37
N ARG A 9 51.58 -11.91 0.79
CA ARG A 9 52.58 -12.89 1.26
C ARG A 9 52.72 -14.08 0.34
N ARG A 10 51.66 -14.55 -0.28
CA ARG A 10 51.68 -15.66 -1.19
C ARG A 10 52.32 -15.28 -2.55
N ALA A 11 52.09 -14.04 -3.00
CA ALA A 11 52.67 -13.48 -4.21
C ALA A 11 54.17 -13.14 -4.06
N GLU A 12 54.61 -12.73 -2.87
CA GLU A 12 56.04 -12.49 -2.52
C GLU A 12 56.88 -13.76 -2.79
N GLY A 13 56.37 -14.96 -2.55
CA GLY A 13 57.08 -16.23 -2.80
C GLY A 13 57.35 -16.53 -4.27
N TRP A 14 56.72 -15.80 -5.19
CA TRP A 14 56.94 -15.95 -6.63
C TRP A 14 57.85 -14.89 -7.24
N ALA A 15 58.23 -13.88 -6.45
CA ALA A 15 59.06 -12.76 -6.88
C ALA A 15 60.55 -13.14 -6.85
N GLN A 16 61.12 -13.44 -8.02
CA GLN A 16 62.55 -13.66 -8.20
C GLN A 16 63.18 -12.39 -8.76
N GLY A 17 63.94 -11.66 -7.93
CA GLY A 17 64.73 -10.48 -8.30
C GLY A 17 64.61 -9.31 -7.37
N VAL A 18 65.64 -8.46 -7.31
CA VAL A 18 65.75 -7.30 -6.41
C VAL A 18 64.65 -6.27 -6.68
N LEU A 19 64.30 -6.01 -7.90
CA LEU A 19 63.25 -5.07 -8.29
C LEU A 19 61.85 -5.56 -7.88
N ALA A 20 61.59 -6.86 -8.02
CA ALA A 20 60.34 -7.45 -7.59
C ALA A 20 60.19 -7.41 -6.06
N GLY A 21 61.27 -7.69 -5.33
CA GLY A 21 61.28 -7.56 -3.88
C GLY A 21 61.00 -6.13 -3.38
N TRP A 22 61.62 -5.15 -4.05
CA TRP A 22 61.34 -3.73 -3.74
C TRP A 22 59.91 -3.32 -4.01
N PHE A 23 59.37 -3.72 -5.16
CA PHE A 23 57.94 -3.43 -5.51
C PHE A 23 56.94 -4.02 -4.50
N TRP A 24 57.18 -5.25 -4.05
CA TRP A 24 56.32 -5.90 -3.08
C TRP A 24 56.45 -5.28 -1.67
N ALA A 25 57.65 -4.84 -1.30
CA ALA A 25 57.87 -4.15 -0.04
C ALA A 25 57.14 -2.78 0.00
N ASP A 26 57.20 -2.01 -1.10
CA ASP A 26 56.47 -0.75 -1.26
C ASP A 26 54.96 -0.97 -1.25
N THR A 27 54.45 -1.93 -2.02
CA THR A 27 53.03 -2.30 -2.03
C THR A 27 52.52 -2.64 -0.63
N ARG A 28 53.31 -3.38 0.15
CA ARG A 28 52.97 -3.77 1.52
C ARG A 28 52.85 -2.57 2.46
N GLN A 29 53.70 -1.56 2.27
CA GLN A 29 53.68 -0.33 3.06
C GLN A 29 52.48 0.53 2.75
N GLN A 30 51.98 0.51 1.48
CA GLN A 30 50.83 1.26 1.04
C GLN A 30 49.47 0.59 1.37
N LEU A 31 49.46 -0.74 1.57
CA LEU A 31 48.22 -1.51 1.84
C LEU A 31 47.33 -0.96 2.97
N PRO A 32 47.84 -0.45 4.10
CA PRO A 32 47.00 0.08 5.16
C PRO A 32 46.21 1.30 4.71
N GLY A 33 46.83 2.23 3.99
CA GLY A 33 46.16 3.42 3.46
C GLY A 33 45.16 3.06 2.34
N LEU A 34 45.56 2.15 1.43
CA LEU A 34 44.70 1.68 0.35
C LEU A 34 43.49 0.94 0.91
N SER A 35 43.66 0.13 1.95
CA SER A 35 42.53 -0.59 2.57
C SER A 35 41.52 0.35 3.21
N LEU A 36 41.96 1.47 3.79
CA LEU A 36 41.08 2.49 4.36
C LEU A 36 40.27 3.20 3.24
N ALA A 37 40.96 3.56 2.16
CA ALA A 37 40.33 4.17 1.00
C ALA A 37 39.26 3.26 0.37
N TRP A 38 39.58 1.96 0.20
CA TRP A 38 38.62 0.97 -0.27
C TRP A 38 37.41 0.80 0.66
N MET A 39 37.63 0.76 1.96
CA MET A 39 36.55 0.68 2.95
C MET A 39 35.65 1.91 2.86
N ALA A 40 36.22 3.11 2.74
CA ALA A 40 35.45 4.35 2.61
C ALA A 40 34.64 4.34 1.30
N LEU A 41 35.25 3.90 0.19
CA LEU A 41 34.57 3.79 -1.10
C LEU A 41 33.41 2.80 -1.05
N VAL A 42 33.64 1.60 -0.51
CA VAL A 42 32.57 0.58 -0.39
C VAL A 42 31.45 1.07 0.51
N LEU A 43 31.76 1.75 1.62
CA LEU A 43 30.74 2.32 2.50
C LEU A 43 29.93 3.41 1.79
N ALA A 44 30.60 4.29 1.05
CA ALA A 44 29.93 5.34 0.27
C ALA A 44 29.00 4.75 -0.82
N MET A 45 29.47 3.72 -1.53
CA MET A 45 28.67 3.02 -2.52
C MET A 45 27.49 2.29 -1.87
N ALA A 46 27.69 1.59 -0.76
CA ALA A 46 26.63 0.90 -0.04
C ALA A 46 25.55 1.87 0.45
N ALA A 47 25.96 3.02 1.01
CA ALA A 47 25.04 4.06 1.42
C ALA A 47 24.23 4.62 0.25
N ASN A 48 24.88 4.87 -0.89
CA ASN A 48 24.22 5.40 -2.08
C ASN A 48 23.21 4.40 -2.66
N VAL A 49 23.57 3.11 -2.77
CA VAL A 49 22.67 2.04 -3.19
C VAL A 49 21.50 1.91 -2.23
N GLY A 50 21.76 1.93 -0.92
CA GLY A 50 20.72 1.83 0.10
C GLY A 50 19.68 2.96 -0.01
N VAL A 51 20.16 4.21 -0.10
CA VAL A 51 19.28 5.39 -0.28
C VAL A 51 18.50 5.31 -1.59
N SER A 52 19.17 4.98 -2.70
CA SER A 52 18.49 4.86 -4.01
C SER A 52 17.41 3.79 -4.01
N THR A 53 17.68 2.63 -3.39
CA THR A 53 16.69 1.56 -3.28
C THR A 53 15.49 1.99 -2.43
N MET A 54 15.75 2.63 -1.30
CA MET A 54 14.69 3.14 -0.42
C MET A 54 13.81 4.16 -1.13
N VAL A 55 14.41 5.16 -1.80
CA VAL A 55 13.67 6.19 -2.54
C VAL A 55 12.87 5.58 -3.69
N SER A 56 13.45 4.64 -4.43
CA SER A 56 12.76 3.98 -5.54
C SER A 56 11.57 3.14 -5.06
N SER A 57 11.73 2.36 -3.99
CA SER A 57 10.64 1.59 -3.38
C SER A 57 9.52 2.50 -2.89
N PHE A 58 9.87 3.57 -2.16
CA PHE A 58 8.89 4.54 -1.70
C PHE A 58 8.11 5.18 -2.86
N ARG A 59 8.84 5.61 -3.91
CA ARG A 59 8.20 6.22 -5.09
C ARG A 59 7.21 5.26 -5.75
N LEU A 60 7.58 4.00 -5.96
CA LEU A 60 6.71 3.01 -6.59
C LEU A 60 5.45 2.79 -5.77
N THR A 61 5.60 2.53 -4.46
CA THR A 61 4.45 2.34 -3.55
C THR A 61 3.56 3.58 -3.48
N PHE A 62 4.16 4.77 -3.49
CA PHE A 62 3.41 6.03 -3.43
C PHE A 62 2.63 6.32 -4.72
N VAL A 63 3.22 6.05 -5.89
CA VAL A 63 2.52 6.20 -7.18
C VAL A 63 1.36 5.21 -7.25
N GLU A 64 1.59 3.94 -6.91
CA GLU A 64 0.54 2.92 -6.88
C GLU A 64 -0.61 3.30 -5.92
N PHE A 65 -0.29 3.83 -4.75
CA PHE A 65 -1.28 4.34 -3.80
C PHE A 65 -2.08 5.53 -4.38
N LEU A 66 -1.42 6.46 -5.08
CA LEU A 66 -2.11 7.58 -5.71
C LEU A 66 -3.00 7.11 -6.86
N ASP A 67 -2.56 6.19 -7.69
CA ASP A 67 -3.35 5.64 -8.80
C ASP A 67 -4.64 4.98 -8.29
N GLN A 68 -4.57 4.28 -7.16
CA GLN A 68 -5.75 3.72 -6.50
C GLN A 68 -6.70 4.79 -5.97
N ARG A 69 -6.18 5.85 -5.35
CA ARG A 69 -6.98 6.91 -4.74
C ARG A 69 -7.52 7.93 -5.73
N LEU A 70 -6.83 8.15 -6.85
CA LEU A 70 -7.16 9.14 -7.88
C LEU A 70 -7.66 8.48 -9.16
N ALA A 71 -8.32 7.34 -9.04
CA ALA A 71 -8.87 6.60 -10.18
C ALA A 71 -9.98 7.36 -10.93
N SER A 72 -10.57 8.39 -10.32
CA SER A 72 -11.58 9.26 -10.94
C SER A 72 -10.98 10.60 -11.36
N GLU A 73 -11.39 11.13 -12.51
CA GLU A 73 -10.94 12.44 -13.02
C GLU A 73 -11.47 13.61 -12.20
N LEU A 74 -12.66 13.45 -11.60
CA LEU A 74 -13.32 14.49 -10.82
C LEU A 74 -13.96 13.92 -9.56
N TYR A 75 -13.67 14.55 -8.43
CA TYR A 75 -14.31 14.28 -7.14
C TYR A 75 -15.18 15.47 -6.77
N VAL A 76 -16.46 15.23 -6.49
CA VAL A 76 -17.42 16.25 -6.11
C VAL A 76 -18.08 15.87 -4.80
N THR A 77 -18.09 16.79 -3.85
CA THR A 77 -18.79 16.65 -2.58
C THR A 77 -20.07 17.50 -2.61
N THR A 78 -21.13 17.00 -2.04
CA THR A 78 -22.41 17.68 -1.93
C THR A 78 -22.88 17.70 -0.48
N ASP A 79 -23.51 18.81 -0.05
CA ASP A 79 -23.94 19.00 1.33
C ASP A 79 -25.24 18.24 1.67
N THR A 80 -26.04 17.89 0.66
CA THR A 80 -27.33 17.24 0.85
C THR A 80 -27.60 16.16 -0.19
N ALA A 81 -28.37 15.14 0.20
CA ALA A 81 -28.79 14.08 -0.71
C ALA A 81 -29.58 14.61 -1.93
N ALA A 82 -30.35 15.68 -1.74
CA ALA A 82 -31.10 16.33 -2.83
C ALA A 82 -30.14 16.95 -3.86
N GLN A 83 -29.08 17.63 -3.42
CA GLN A 83 -28.05 18.18 -4.30
C GLN A 83 -27.29 17.07 -4.99
N ALA A 84 -26.95 15.97 -4.29
CA ALA A 84 -26.30 14.80 -4.89
C ALA A 84 -27.13 14.22 -6.03
N GLY A 85 -28.43 14.04 -5.83
CA GLY A 85 -29.31 13.52 -6.87
C GLY A 85 -29.45 14.46 -8.07
N LEU A 86 -29.54 15.77 -7.86
CA LEU A 86 -29.57 16.77 -8.94
C LEU A 86 -28.25 16.79 -9.73
N PHE A 87 -27.12 16.71 -9.01
CA PHE A 87 -25.79 16.68 -9.61
C PHE A 87 -25.59 15.40 -10.41
N GLU A 88 -25.95 14.23 -9.85
CA GLU A 88 -25.88 12.95 -10.55
C GLU A 88 -26.70 12.99 -11.85
N ALA A 89 -27.95 13.48 -11.80
CA ALA A 89 -28.79 13.60 -12.99
C ALA A 89 -28.21 14.55 -14.05
N TYR A 90 -27.52 15.61 -13.63
CA TYR A 90 -26.89 16.57 -14.54
C TYR A 90 -25.63 16.02 -15.21
N VAL A 91 -24.82 15.26 -14.46
CA VAL A 91 -23.50 14.77 -14.91
C VAL A 91 -23.62 13.46 -15.67
N THR A 92 -24.54 12.57 -15.33
CA THR A 92 -24.69 11.24 -15.96
C THR A 92 -24.69 11.27 -17.49
N PRO A 93 -25.35 12.21 -18.21
CA PRO A 93 -25.31 12.26 -19.67
C PRO A 93 -23.99 12.81 -20.24
N LYS A 94 -23.06 13.28 -19.41
CA LYS A 94 -21.82 13.98 -19.80
C LYS A 94 -20.54 13.26 -19.36
N ALA A 95 -20.67 12.26 -18.52
CA ALA A 95 -19.56 11.47 -17.99
C ALA A 95 -19.71 10.02 -18.41
N ASP A 96 -18.60 9.33 -18.58
CA ASP A 96 -18.59 7.90 -18.90
C ASP A 96 -19.16 7.06 -17.74
N ALA A 97 -18.91 7.48 -16.51
CA ALA A 97 -19.47 6.88 -15.31
C ALA A 97 -19.62 7.91 -14.18
N VAL A 98 -20.67 7.75 -13.38
CA VAL A 98 -20.85 8.48 -12.11
C VAL A 98 -20.91 7.45 -10.99
N LEU A 99 -19.96 7.55 -10.07
CA LEU A 99 -19.75 6.58 -8.98
C LEU A 99 -20.00 7.25 -7.64
N PRO A 100 -21.27 7.37 -7.19
CA PRO A 100 -21.58 7.96 -5.91
C PRO A 100 -21.02 7.09 -4.77
N ILE A 101 -20.37 7.74 -3.81
CA ILE A 101 -19.91 7.14 -2.58
C ILE A 101 -20.81 7.64 -1.46
N VAL A 102 -21.35 6.71 -0.68
CA VAL A 102 -22.13 7.01 0.51
C VAL A 102 -21.32 6.59 1.73
N LEU A 103 -21.18 7.50 2.69
CA LEU A 103 -20.44 7.27 3.92
C LEU A 103 -21.41 7.22 5.09
N THR A 104 -21.20 6.32 6.03
CA THR A 104 -21.92 6.29 7.30
C THR A 104 -21.06 5.66 8.40
N ASP A 105 -21.20 6.20 9.61
CA ASP A 105 -20.51 5.64 10.77
C ASP A 105 -21.30 4.47 11.33
N VAL A 106 -20.61 3.37 11.57
CA VAL A 106 -21.16 2.15 12.17
C VAL A 106 -20.24 1.62 13.24
N THR A 107 -20.72 0.68 14.03
CA THR A 107 -19.89 -0.06 14.97
C THR A 107 -19.81 -1.52 14.53
N ILE A 108 -18.61 -2.00 14.28
CA ILE A 108 -18.31 -3.39 13.94
C ILE A 108 -17.44 -3.98 15.06
N GLN A 109 -17.90 -5.05 15.71
CA GLN A 109 -17.22 -5.69 16.84
C GLN A 109 -16.79 -4.71 17.93
N GLY A 110 -17.65 -3.73 18.25
CA GLY A 110 -17.39 -2.71 19.27
C GLY A 110 -16.42 -1.59 18.85
N ARG A 111 -15.99 -1.56 17.58
CA ARG A 111 -15.10 -0.53 17.03
C ARG A 111 -15.88 0.42 16.14
N ALA A 112 -15.64 1.72 16.30
CA ALA A 112 -16.13 2.71 15.37
C ALA A 112 -15.52 2.46 13.99
N THR A 113 -16.35 2.36 12.98
CA THR A 113 -15.97 1.99 11.61
C THR A 113 -16.74 2.89 10.65
N GLU A 114 -16.05 3.45 9.67
CA GLU A 114 -16.68 4.18 8.58
C GLU A 114 -17.07 3.20 7.48
N LEU A 115 -18.33 3.18 7.12
CA LEU A 115 -18.87 2.27 6.12
C LEU A 115 -19.03 3.00 4.79
N PHE A 116 -18.35 2.49 3.76
CA PHE A 116 -18.38 3.00 2.39
C PHE A 116 -19.37 2.21 1.55
N GLY A 117 -20.40 2.87 1.08
CA GLY A 117 -21.27 2.33 0.06
C GLY A 117 -20.71 2.61 -1.33
N ALA A 118 -20.22 1.59 -2.01
CA ALA A 118 -19.74 1.69 -3.38
C ALA A 118 -20.72 1.06 -4.37
N ARG A 119 -20.83 1.67 -5.57
CA ARG A 119 -21.52 1.08 -6.71
C ARG A 119 -20.53 0.17 -7.45
N ASP A 120 -20.99 -0.98 -7.94
CA ASP A 120 -20.13 -1.86 -8.74
C ASP A 120 -19.73 -1.21 -10.05
N HIS A 121 -18.42 -1.14 -10.29
CA HIS A 121 -17.85 -0.59 -11.52
C HIS A 121 -16.43 -1.11 -11.75
N ALA A 122 -16.01 -1.20 -13.01
CA ALA A 122 -14.67 -1.63 -13.39
C ALA A 122 -13.57 -0.80 -12.71
N THR A 123 -13.77 0.50 -12.54
CA THR A 123 -12.83 1.39 -11.84
C THR A 123 -12.46 0.88 -10.45
N TYR A 124 -13.44 0.36 -9.68
CA TYR A 124 -13.14 -0.21 -8.37
C TYR A 124 -12.53 -1.60 -8.50
N ARG A 125 -13.04 -2.45 -9.38
CA ARG A 125 -12.56 -3.82 -9.57
C ARG A 125 -11.10 -3.86 -10.01
N ASP A 126 -10.70 -2.96 -10.92
CA ASP A 126 -9.38 -2.94 -11.55
C ASP A 126 -8.33 -2.22 -10.69
N ASN A 127 -8.73 -1.23 -9.89
CA ASN A 127 -7.79 -0.39 -9.13
C ASN A 127 -7.77 -0.67 -7.62
N TRP A 128 -8.63 -1.55 -7.10
CA TRP A 128 -8.69 -1.83 -5.68
C TRP A 128 -7.69 -2.92 -5.29
N GLY A 129 -6.62 -2.54 -4.58
CA GLY A 129 -5.58 -3.47 -4.13
C GLY A 129 -6.01 -4.25 -2.88
N PHE A 130 -6.22 -5.56 -3.04
CA PHE A 130 -6.46 -6.46 -1.92
C PHE A 130 -5.15 -6.99 -1.33
N LEU A 131 -5.08 -7.08 -0.01
CA LEU A 131 -4.06 -7.86 0.70
C LEU A 131 -4.42 -9.35 0.68
N ALA A 132 -5.70 -9.66 0.81
CA ALA A 132 -6.27 -10.99 0.66
C ALA A 132 -7.74 -10.87 0.27
N ALA A 133 -8.23 -11.69 -0.66
CA ALA A 133 -9.62 -11.70 -1.08
C ALA A 133 -10.04 -13.07 -1.57
N ALA A 134 -11.34 -13.38 -1.48
CA ALA A 134 -11.95 -14.49 -2.20
C ALA A 134 -12.04 -14.13 -3.70
N ASP A 135 -12.05 -15.15 -4.56
CA ASP A 135 -12.09 -14.96 -6.02
C ASP A 135 -13.34 -14.20 -6.48
N ASP A 136 -14.46 -14.37 -5.76
CA ASP A 136 -15.76 -13.75 -6.02
C ASP A 136 -16.04 -12.52 -5.13
N ALA A 137 -15.02 -11.92 -4.52
CA ALA A 137 -15.19 -10.89 -3.49
C ALA A 137 -16.08 -9.72 -3.96
N TRP A 138 -15.80 -9.14 -5.13
CA TRP A 138 -16.59 -8.04 -5.66
C TRP A 138 -18.04 -8.46 -6.02
N ASP A 139 -18.24 -9.67 -6.53
CA ASP A 139 -19.57 -10.17 -6.87
C ASP A 139 -20.40 -10.37 -5.60
N ALA A 140 -19.81 -10.95 -4.55
CA ALA A 140 -20.46 -11.12 -3.27
C ALA A 140 -20.84 -9.79 -2.59
N VAL A 141 -19.99 -8.76 -2.72
CA VAL A 141 -20.27 -7.41 -2.24
C VAL A 141 -21.39 -6.78 -3.08
N HIS A 142 -21.34 -6.91 -4.42
CA HIS A 142 -22.36 -6.38 -5.31
C HIS A 142 -23.73 -7.00 -5.07
N GLU A 143 -23.81 -8.29 -4.78
CA GLU A 143 -25.02 -8.98 -4.38
C GLU A 143 -25.56 -8.56 -3.01
N GLY A 144 -24.76 -7.86 -2.21
CA GLY A 144 -25.13 -7.37 -0.89
C GLY A 144 -25.09 -8.43 0.22
N ARG A 145 -24.39 -9.55 0.00
CA ARG A 145 -24.24 -10.65 0.97
C ARG A 145 -22.92 -10.60 1.74
N ALA A 146 -22.00 -9.73 1.31
CA ALA A 146 -20.65 -9.67 1.85
C ALA A 146 -20.13 -8.24 2.02
N ILE A 147 -19.02 -8.13 2.73
CA ILE A 147 -18.35 -6.87 3.07
C ILE A 147 -16.84 -7.01 2.87
N LEU A 148 -16.19 -5.94 2.45
CA LEU A 148 -14.74 -5.80 2.46
C LEU A 148 -14.34 -4.99 3.69
N ILE A 149 -13.28 -5.37 4.35
CA ILE A 149 -12.76 -4.66 5.52
C ILE A 149 -11.32 -4.24 5.31
N ASN A 150 -10.91 -3.17 5.97
CA ASN A 150 -9.52 -2.77 5.93
C ASN A 150 -8.66 -3.62 6.90
N GLU A 151 -7.35 -3.57 6.67
CA GLU A 151 -6.36 -4.30 7.48
C GLU A 151 -6.40 -3.93 8.97
N GLN A 152 -6.67 -2.68 9.29
CA GLN A 152 -6.71 -2.21 10.68
C GLN A 152 -7.89 -2.80 11.44
N LEU A 153 -9.07 -2.85 10.82
CA LEU A 153 -10.25 -3.50 11.40
C LEU A 153 -10.03 -5.00 11.52
N ALA A 154 -9.50 -5.64 10.47
CA ALA A 154 -9.21 -7.08 10.46
C ALA A 154 -8.28 -7.46 11.62
N ARG A 155 -7.14 -6.79 11.76
CA ARG A 155 -6.18 -7.06 12.85
C ARG A 155 -6.70 -6.64 14.22
N GLY A 156 -7.39 -5.49 14.29
CA GLY A 156 -7.84 -4.94 15.56
C GLY A 156 -9.00 -5.71 16.20
N ALA A 157 -9.84 -6.36 15.40
CA ALA A 157 -10.98 -7.16 15.84
C ALA A 157 -10.78 -8.68 15.65
N ASP A 158 -9.59 -9.10 15.17
CA ASP A 158 -9.24 -10.49 14.87
C ASP A 158 -10.25 -11.15 13.90
N ILE A 159 -10.54 -10.44 12.80
CA ILE A 159 -11.51 -10.85 11.78
C ILE A 159 -10.76 -11.28 10.52
N GLY A 160 -11.05 -12.46 10.00
CA GLY A 160 -10.49 -12.99 8.76
C GLY A 160 -11.53 -13.16 7.64
N ILE A 161 -11.04 -13.57 6.47
CA ILE A 161 -11.91 -13.96 5.34
C ILE A 161 -12.73 -15.18 5.72
N GLY A 162 -14.03 -15.13 5.45
CA GLY A 162 -14.99 -16.18 5.80
C GLY A 162 -15.71 -15.94 7.13
N ASP A 163 -15.22 -15.03 7.97
CA ASP A 163 -15.90 -14.66 9.20
C ASP A 163 -17.17 -13.86 8.92
N SER A 164 -18.09 -13.88 9.85
CA SER A 164 -19.32 -13.10 9.78
C SER A 164 -19.26 -11.91 10.74
N VAL A 165 -19.53 -10.73 10.23
CA VAL A 165 -19.57 -9.47 11.00
C VAL A 165 -20.97 -8.89 11.02
N GLN A 166 -21.37 -8.38 12.20
CA GLN A 166 -22.65 -7.72 12.37
C GLN A 166 -22.53 -6.24 12.00
N VAL A 167 -23.34 -5.79 11.05
CA VAL A 167 -23.45 -4.38 10.65
C VAL A 167 -24.90 -3.97 10.78
N GLY A 168 -25.21 -3.18 11.80
CA GLY A 168 -26.59 -2.88 12.17
C GLY A 168 -27.38 -4.14 12.56
N ALA A 169 -28.50 -4.39 11.88
CA ALA A 169 -29.34 -5.57 12.13
C ALA A 169 -28.95 -6.81 11.32
N ASN A 170 -28.02 -6.69 10.37
CA ASN A 170 -27.68 -7.73 9.43
C ASN A 170 -26.26 -8.28 9.66
N ALA A 171 -26.07 -9.55 9.33
CA ALA A 171 -24.75 -10.19 9.32
C ALA A 171 -24.25 -10.32 7.87
N TYR A 172 -22.97 -10.02 7.68
CA TYR A 172 -22.30 -10.05 6.38
C TYR A 172 -21.04 -10.90 6.46
N ALA A 173 -20.77 -11.70 5.44
CA ALA A 173 -19.53 -12.44 5.33
C ALA A 173 -18.38 -11.48 4.92
N VAL A 174 -17.22 -11.64 5.56
CA VAL A 174 -16.00 -10.93 5.15
C VAL A 174 -15.37 -11.71 4.00
N VAL A 175 -15.27 -11.08 2.83
CA VAL A 175 -14.75 -11.70 1.61
C VAL A 175 -13.43 -11.12 1.12
N GLY A 176 -12.97 -10.03 1.73
CA GLY A 176 -11.68 -9.44 1.38
C GLY A 176 -11.18 -8.46 2.43
N VAL A 177 -9.86 -8.38 2.49
CA VAL A 177 -9.11 -7.44 3.32
C VAL A 177 -8.25 -6.58 2.41
N TYR A 178 -8.35 -5.26 2.54
CA TYR A 178 -7.58 -4.31 1.75
C TYR A 178 -6.71 -3.41 2.63
N GLY A 179 -5.63 -2.88 2.04
CA GLY A 179 -4.75 -1.91 2.69
C GLY A 179 -5.32 -0.50 2.59
N ASP A 180 -5.47 0.19 3.71
CA ASP A 180 -5.81 1.62 3.75
C ASP A 180 -4.83 2.35 4.65
N TYR A 181 -3.82 2.96 4.04
CA TYR A 181 -2.78 3.67 4.74
C TYR A 181 -3.22 5.12 5.02
N GLY A 182 -3.35 5.48 6.30
CA GLY A 182 -3.58 6.85 6.73
C GLY A 182 -4.97 7.16 7.25
N ASN A 183 -5.92 6.23 7.25
CA ASN A 183 -7.21 6.40 7.91
C ASN A 183 -7.19 5.71 9.29
N PRO A 184 -7.28 6.46 10.41
CA PRO A 184 -7.28 5.88 11.76
C PRO A 184 -8.59 5.15 12.11
N ILE A 185 -9.66 5.43 11.40
CA ILE A 185 -10.96 4.77 11.52
C ILE A 185 -11.00 3.68 10.46
N GLY A 186 -11.03 2.43 10.87
CA GLY A 186 -10.97 1.30 9.94
C GLY A 186 -12.19 1.25 9.00
N PRO A 187 -12.09 1.70 7.73
CA PRO A 187 -13.23 1.67 6.82
C PRO A 187 -13.58 0.26 6.39
N ALA A 188 -14.87 0.04 6.13
CA ALA A 188 -15.39 -1.16 5.54
C ALA A 188 -16.21 -0.82 4.29
N ILE A 189 -16.25 -1.70 3.30
CA ILE A 189 -16.93 -1.45 2.01
C ILE A 189 -18.05 -2.44 1.81
N MET A 190 -19.22 -1.92 1.47
CA MET A 190 -20.37 -2.72 1.07
C MET A 190 -21.11 -2.10 -0.12
N ARG A 191 -22.13 -2.78 -0.61
CA ARG A 191 -22.96 -2.29 -1.70
C ARG A 191 -23.70 -1.00 -1.32
N ALA A 192 -23.62 0.04 -2.15
CA ALA A 192 -24.26 1.35 -1.92
C ALA A 192 -25.78 1.26 -1.68
N VAL A 193 -26.49 0.36 -2.36
CA VAL A 193 -27.94 0.20 -2.22
C VAL A 193 -28.36 -0.37 -0.86
N SER A 194 -27.47 -1.11 -0.18
CA SER A 194 -27.71 -1.65 1.15
C SER A 194 -27.81 -0.55 2.23
N PHE A 195 -27.33 0.67 1.94
CA PHE A 195 -27.43 1.84 2.80
C PHE A 195 -28.83 2.47 2.84
N ALA A 196 -29.61 2.35 1.77
CA ALA A 196 -30.92 3.03 1.68
C ALA A 196 -31.99 2.44 2.60
N ALA A 197 -31.80 1.24 3.10
CA ALA A 197 -32.81 0.53 3.89
C ALA A 197 -32.61 0.54 5.40
N PRO A 198 -31.38 0.39 5.98
CA PRO A 198 -31.20 0.35 7.43
C PRO A 198 -30.51 1.58 8.08
N PHE A 199 -29.92 2.51 7.30
CA PHE A 199 -29.12 3.60 7.85
C PHE A 199 -29.57 4.99 7.36
N PRO A 200 -29.68 5.99 8.23
CA PRO A 200 -29.86 7.36 7.80
C PRO A 200 -28.60 7.81 7.05
N LEU A 201 -28.80 8.32 5.83
CA LEU A 201 -27.75 8.94 5.02
C LEU A 201 -27.13 10.13 5.78
N ALA A 202 -25.97 9.95 6.37
CA ALA A 202 -25.15 11.05 6.84
C ALA A 202 -24.20 11.44 5.68
N LEU A 203 -24.52 12.52 4.99
CA LEU A 203 -23.59 13.21 4.12
C LEU A 203 -22.66 14.01 5.04
N LEU A 204 -21.36 13.69 5.03
CA LEU A 204 -20.37 14.41 5.81
C LEU A 204 -20.30 15.88 5.35
N PRO A 205 -20.45 16.86 6.26
CA PRO A 205 -19.95 18.21 6.00
C PRO A 205 -18.41 18.15 6.02
N LEU A 206 -17.77 18.88 5.11
CA LEU A 206 -16.34 19.17 5.12
C LEU A 206 -15.92 19.86 6.42
#